data_40733a0180ecdc94c5383cc2c48a29be
#
_entry.id   40733a0180ecdc94c5383cc2c48a29be
#
_cell.length_a   1.000
_cell.length_b   1.000
_cell.length_c   1.000
_cell.angle_alpha   90.00
_cell.angle_beta   90.00
_cell.angle_gamma   90.00
#
_symmetry.space_group_name_H-M   'P 1'
#
loop_
_entity.id
_entity.type
_entity.pdbx_description
1 polymer ?
#
loop_
_entity_poly.entity_id
_entity_poly.type
_entity_poly.pdbx_seq_one_letter_code
_entity_poly.pdbx_strand_id
1 'polypeptide(L)'
;VDVIADAVTSSIALAVQGVAKEKNKVLLISGAGTSDLTGKACSPNGIQWTYDTYAQSNVSAREMVKRGGDTWFFISADYAFGEALQRDAANIVIKSGGKVLGNVRHPLNTNDFSSFLIQAQASGAKIIALANAGSDASNAIKQAHEFGLTRKGSNQQMLALLLGLTDSKALGLELGQGLIVTEGFYWDLNDETRAFSKRFNERVGHMPTMFQAGVYSSVAHYLKAIDAAGTDDAKTVIAKMRELPVNDFFAKNGVVREDGRMVHDMYLLQMKTPAESKGEWDLYKVLSVVPGPQAFRPLAESECPFVKK
;
A
#
# COMPACT_ATOMS: atom_id res chain seq x y z
N VAL A 1 3.02 18.74 21.45
CA VAL A 1 2.66 18.05 20.20
C VAL A 1 1.38 17.31 20.45
N ASP A 2 0.37 17.51 19.60
CA ASP A 2 -0.98 16.95 19.78
C ASP A 2 -1.25 15.83 18.79
N VAL A 3 -0.57 15.87 17.65
CA VAL A 3 -0.64 14.85 16.62
C VAL A 3 0.75 14.53 16.05
N ILE A 4 0.96 13.27 15.72
CA ILE A 4 2.09 12.78 14.93
C ILE A 4 1.54 12.48 13.53
N ALA A 5 1.99 13.24 12.56
CA ALA A 5 1.54 13.10 11.17
C ALA A 5 2.57 12.30 10.38
N ASP A 6 2.39 11.01 10.40
CA ASP A 6 3.08 9.95 9.73
C ASP A 6 4.32 9.37 10.42
N ALA A 7 4.48 8.07 10.16
CA ALA A 7 5.68 7.29 10.42
C ALA A 7 5.84 6.33 9.23
N VAL A 8 6.90 6.52 8.43
CA VAL A 8 7.01 5.93 7.09
C VAL A 8 7.20 4.41 7.10
N THR A 9 7.98 3.86 8.06
CA THR A 9 8.24 2.41 8.09
C THR A 9 7.42 1.70 9.15
N SER A 10 7.01 0.46 8.85
CA SER A 10 6.14 -0.31 9.75
C SER A 10 6.75 -0.55 11.14
N SER A 11 8.05 -0.82 11.24
CA SER A 11 8.71 -1.02 12.52
C SER A 11 8.70 0.25 13.39
N ILE A 12 8.95 1.42 12.76
CA ILE A 12 8.90 2.72 13.45
C ILE A 12 7.46 3.03 13.85
N ALA A 13 6.48 2.84 12.96
CA ALA A 13 5.07 3.11 13.25
C ALA A 13 4.55 2.27 14.43
N LEU A 14 4.91 1.00 14.51
CA LEU A 14 4.57 0.13 15.64
C LEU A 14 5.14 0.65 16.96
N ALA A 15 6.39 1.11 16.98
CA ALA A 15 7.02 1.68 18.16
C ALA A 15 6.37 3.02 18.54
N VAL A 16 6.20 3.92 17.58
CA VAL A 16 5.59 5.25 17.78
C VAL A 16 4.13 5.14 18.24
N GLN A 17 3.39 4.13 17.76
CA GLN A 17 2.02 3.86 18.18
C GLN A 17 1.92 3.55 19.70
N GLY A 18 2.92 2.83 20.23
CA GLY A 18 3.02 2.62 21.70
C GLY A 18 3.23 3.93 22.46
N VAL A 19 4.15 4.76 22.00
CA VAL A 19 4.42 6.08 22.60
C VAL A 19 3.22 7.02 22.50
N ALA A 20 2.56 7.07 21.33
CA ALA A 20 1.37 7.89 21.13
C ALA A 20 0.23 7.49 22.09
N LYS A 21 0.03 6.19 22.30
CA LYS A 21 -0.92 5.67 23.28
C LYS A 21 -0.55 6.09 24.71
N GLU A 22 0.72 5.90 25.13
CA GLU A 22 1.19 6.28 26.48
C GLU A 22 1.01 7.78 26.75
N LYS A 23 1.31 8.62 25.77
CA LYS A 23 1.23 10.08 25.87
C LYS A 23 -0.15 10.65 25.54
N ASN A 24 -1.14 9.81 25.25
CA ASN A 24 -2.48 10.21 24.78
C ASN A 24 -2.42 11.23 23.63
N LYS A 25 -1.67 10.91 22.57
CA LYS A 25 -1.55 11.73 21.37
C LYS A 25 -2.07 10.97 20.16
N VAL A 26 -2.56 11.70 19.17
CA VAL A 26 -3.04 11.10 17.91
C VAL A 26 -1.87 10.72 17.03
N LEU A 27 -1.91 9.54 16.43
CA LEU A 27 -0.98 9.11 15.39
C LEU A 27 -1.76 8.85 14.10
N LEU A 28 -1.46 9.62 13.05
CA LEU A 28 -1.96 9.43 11.69
C LEU A 28 -0.90 8.70 10.88
N ILE A 29 -1.26 7.60 10.22
CA ILE A 29 -0.30 6.71 9.55
C ILE A 29 -0.70 6.58 8.08
N SER A 30 0.12 7.11 7.19
CA SER A 30 -0.07 7.04 5.73
C SER A 30 1.03 6.23 5.02
N GLY A 31 2.26 6.27 5.54
CA GLY A 31 3.41 5.61 4.93
C GLY A 31 3.61 4.16 5.38
N ALA A 32 3.40 3.85 6.66
CA ALA A 32 3.59 2.50 7.17
C ALA A 32 2.41 1.58 6.84
N GLY A 33 2.70 0.43 6.24
CA GLY A 33 1.69 -0.44 5.64
C GLY A 33 1.34 -1.70 6.42
N THR A 34 2.09 -2.14 7.45
CA THR A 34 1.73 -3.41 8.12
C THR A 34 0.28 -3.42 8.61
N SER A 35 -0.47 -4.47 8.25
CA SER A 35 -1.85 -4.68 8.72
C SER A 35 -1.94 -4.90 10.23
N ASP A 36 -0.81 -5.15 10.90
CA ASP A 36 -0.75 -5.30 12.35
C ASP A 36 -1.12 -4.01 13.10
N LEU A 37 -0.91 -2.82 12.49
CA LEU A 37 -1.25 -1.51 13.07
C LEU A 37 -2.75 -1.32 13.35
N THR A 38 -3.61 -2.02 12.62
CA THR A 38 -5.06 -2.06 12.81
C THR A 38 -5.55 -3.46 13.17
N GLY A 39 -4.61 -4.42 13.29
CA GLY A 39 -4.82 -5.79 13.74
C GLY A 39 -4.36 -6.00 15.18
N LYS A 40 -3.51 -7.01 15.39
CA LYS A 40 -3.04 -7.43 16.72
C LYS A 40 -2.33 -6.34 17.54
N ALA A 41 -1.75 -5.34 16.87
CA ALA A 41 -1.06 -4.22 17.50
C ALA A 41 -1.86 -2.90 17.41
N CYS A 42 -3.15 -2.94 17.16
CA CYS A 42 -3.98 -1.73 17.05
C CYS A 42 -3.94 -0.88 18.34
N SER A 43 -4.19 0.40 18.18
CA SER A 43 -4.18 1.37 19.29
C SER A 43 -5.41 2.28 19.22
N PRO A 44 -5.99 2.66 20.35
CA PRO A 44 -7.07 3.63 20.36
C PRO A 44 -6.64 5.01 19.80
N ASN A 45 -5.34 5.29 19.76
CA ASN A 45 -4.74 6.55 19.35
C ASN A 45 -4.19 6.54 17.91
N GLY A 46 -4.15 5.39 17.25
CA GLY A 46 -3.61 5.24 15.89
C GLY A 46 -4.71 5.16 14.83
N ILE A 47 -4.53 5.87 13.73
CA ILE A 47 -5.39 5.79 12.55
C ILE A 47 -4.51 5.54 11.32
N GLN A 48 -4.66 4.37 10.72
CA GLN A 48 -3.96 4.01 9.47
C GLN A 48 -4.82 4.41 8.28
N TRP A 49 -4.29 5.30 7.41
CA TRP A 49 -5.10 6.06 6.47
C TRP A 49 -5.09 5.51 5.05
N THR A 50 -3.91 5.42 4.43
CA THR A 50 -3.76 5.29 2.99
C THR A 50 -3.96 3.86 2.49
N TYR A 51 -3.30 2.89 3.09
CA TYR A 51 -3.28 1.48 2.67
C TYR A 51 -2.84 0.59 3.82
N ASP A 52 -2.92 -0.71 3.62
CA ASP A 52 -2.22 -1.71 4.43
C ASP A 52 -1.80 -2.93 3.60
N THR A 53 -1.00 -3.80 4.20
CA THR A 53 -0.50 -5.01 3.53
C THR A 53 -1.60 -5.98 3.15
N TYR A 54 -2.73 -5.98 3.89
CA TYR A 54 -3.89 -6.78 3.52
C TYR A 54 -4.56 -6.25 2.25
N ALA A 55 -4.85 -4.94 2.16
CA ALA A 55 -5.50 -4.35 1.01
C ALA A 55 -4.63 -4.47 -0.25
N GLN A 56 -3.32 -4.20 -0.15
CA GLN A 56 -2.37 -4.39 -1.25
C GLN A 56 -2.44 -5.82 -1.81
N SER A 57 -2.38 -6.79 -0.91
CA SER A 57 -2.42 -8.20 -1.27
C SER A 57 -3.79 -8.63 -1.80
N ASN A 58 -4.87 -8.20 -1.14
CA ASN A 58 -6.22 -8.60 -1.48
C ASN A 58 -6.65 -8.11 -2.87
N VAL A 59 -6.24 -6.90 -3.25
CA VAL A 59 -6.55 -6.33 -4.56
C VAL A 59 -5.71 -6.99 -5.66
N SER A 60 -4.38 -7.06 -5.51
CA SER A 60 -3.49 -7.58 -6.54
C SER A 60 -3.45 -9.10 -6.62
N ALA A 61 -3.27 -9.81 -5.48
CA ALA A 61 -3.09 -11.26 -5.50
C ALA A 61 -4.34 -12.01 -5.95
N ARG A 62 -5.52 -11.57 -5.53
CA ARG A 62 -6.79 -12.15 -6.02
C ARG A 62 -6.91 -12.09 -7.53
N GLU A 63 -6.61 -10.94 -8.11
CA GLU A 63 -6.70 -10.75 -9.55
C GLU A 63 -5.67 -11.63 -10.28
N MET A 64 -4.44 -11.74 -9.75
CA MET A 64 -3.40 -12.57 -10.36
C MET A 64 -3.76 -14.05 -10.32
N VAL A 65 -4.32 -14.56 -9.22
CA VAL A 65 -4.78 -15.97 -9.14
C VAL A 65 -5.92 -16.20 -10.13
N LYS A 66 -6.89 -15.27 -10.23
CA LYS A 66 -7.99 -15.33 -11.20
C LYS A 66 -7.50 -15.37 -12.66
N ARG A 67 -6.40 -14.71 -12.97
CA ARG A 67 -5.76 -14.73 -14.30
C ARG A 67 -4.92 -15.98 -14.55
N GLY A 68 -4.90 -16.95 -13.63
CA GLY A 68 -4.17 -18.22 -13.78
C GLY A 68 -2.79 -18.25 -13.14
N GLY A 69 -2.40 -17.19 -12.44
CA GLY A 69 -1.19 -17.15 -11.59
C GLY A 69 -1.42 -17.90 -10.29
N ASP A 70 -1.48 -19.22 -10.33
CA ASP A 70 -1.90 -20.08 -9.22
C ASP A 70 -0.74 -20.57 -8.34
N THR A 71 0.52 -20.35 -8.75
CA THR A 71 1.71 -20.74 -7.97
C THR A 71 2.61 -19.54 -7.75
N TRP A 72 3.04 -19.35 -6.49
CA TRP A 72 3.70 -18.14 -6.04
C TRP A 72 5.02 -18.45 -5.32
N PHE A 73 6.02 -17.61 -5.56
CA PHE A 73 7.24 -17.53 -4.79
C PHE A 73 7.48 -16.09 -4.35
N PHE A 74 7.87 -15.87 -3.10
CA PHE A 74 8.07 -14.52 -2.57
C PHE A 74 9.55 -14.17 -2.44
N ILE A 75 9.89 -12.91 -2.75
CA ILE A 75 11.14 -12.27 -2.37
C ILE A 75 10.75 -11.15 -1.41
N SER A 76 11.09 -11.28 -0.13
CA SER A 76 10.54 -10.44 0.95
C SER A 76 11.65 -9.68 1.68
N ALA A 77 11.40 -8.40 1.97
CA ALA A 77 12.29 -7.64 2.84
C ALA A 77 12.20 -8.14 4.29
N ASP A 78 13.34 -8.35 4.93
CA ASP A 78 13.44 -8.94 6.27
C ASP A 78 13.20 -7.90 7.37
N TYR A 79 11.95 -7.41 7.46
CA TYR A 79 11.46 -6.53 8.52
C TYR A 79 9.93 -6.53 8.56
N ALA A 80 9.34 -5.86 9.58
CA ALA A 80 7.91 -5.92 9.90
C ALA A 80 6.96 -5.70 8.70
N PHE A 81 7.31 -4.81 7.73
CA PHE A 81 6.50 -4.59 6.54
C PHE A 81 6.55 -5.78 5.57
N GLY A 82 7.77 -6.24 5.21
CA GLY A 82 7.94 -7.34 4.25
C GLY A 82 7.33 -8.64 4.78
N GLU A 83 7.49 -8.91 6.09
CA GLU A 83 6.87 -10.06 6.75
C GLU A 83 5.34 -9.99 6.72
N ALA A 84 4.76 -8.82 7.03
CA ALA A 84 3.32 -8.64 6.99
C ALA A 84 2.76 -8.76 5.57
N LEU A 85 3.44 -8.15 4.59
CA LEU A 85 3.03 -8.17 3.18
C LEU A 85 3.07 -9.60 2.61
N GLN A 86 4.16 -10.32 2.88
CA GLN A 86 4.30 -11.72 2.46
C GLN A 86 3.25 -12.61 3.12
N ARG A 87 3.01 -12.47 4.44
CA ARG A 87 2.00 -13.21 5.19
C ARG A 87 0.60 -12.96 4.63
N ASP A 88 0.22 -11.68 4.46
CA ASP A 88 -1.10 -11.31 4.00
C ASP A 88 -1.34 -11.78 2.55
N ALA A 89 -0.33 -11.61 1.66
CA ALA A 89 -0.41 -12.09 0.29
C ALA A 89 -0.51 -13.63 0.21
N ALA A 90 0.30 -14.35 0.98
CA ALA A 90 0.26 -15.81 1.03
C ALA A 90 -1.14 -16.31 1.47
N ASN A 91 -1.72 -15.68 2.49
CA ASN A 91 -3.06 -16.03 2.97
C ASN A 91 -4.14 -15.79 1.90
N ILE A 92 -4.07 -14.66 1.18
CA ILE A 92 -5.00 -14.34 0.09
C ILE A 92 -4.82 -15.30 -1.08
N VAL A 93 -3.60 -15.63 -1.46
CA VAL A 93 -3.31 -16.61 -2.52
C VAL A 93 -3.94 -17.96 -2.19
N ILE A 94 -3.71 -18.47 -0.98
CA ILE A 94 -4.26 -19.75 -0.52
C ILE A 94 -5.78 -19.71 -0.47
N LYS A 95 -6.38 -18.66 0.10
CA LYS A 95 -7.84 -18.45 0.14
C LYS A 95 -8.46 -18.37 -1.27
N SER A 96 -7.68 -17.93 -2.28
CA SER A 96 -8.10 -17.81 -3.67
C SER A 96 -7.86 -19.08 -4.50
N GLY A 97 -7.37 -20.17 -3.88
CA GLY A 97 -7.11 -21.46 -4.54
C GLY A 97 -5.70 -21.59 -5.15
N GLY A 98 -4.82 -20.61 -4.92
CA GLY A 98 -3.41 -20.69 -5.33
C GLY A 98 -2.53 -21.42 -4.31
N LYS A 99 -1.25 -21.58 -4.65
CA LYS A 99 -0.24 -22.26 -3.84
C LYS A 99 1.01 -21.38 -3.68
N VAL A 100 1.59 -21.39 -2.50
CA VAL A 100 2.88 -20.76 -2.21
C VAL A 100 3.95 -21.85 -2.26
N LEU A 101 4.92 -21.71 -3.16
CA LEU A 101 6.01 -22.67 -3.36
C LEU A 101 7.23 -22.36 -2.50
N GLY A 102 7.36 -21.11 -2.04
CA GLY A 102 8.48 -20.72 -1.17
C GLY A 102 8.58 -19.23 -0.95
N ASN A 103 9.57 -18.85 -0.18
CA ASN A 103 9.92 -17.49 0.16
C ASN A 103 11.41 -17.39 0.44
N VAL A 104 12.03 -16.30 0.01
CA VAL A 104 13.40 -15.92 0.39
C VAL A 104 13.38 -14.50 0.94
N ARG A 105 14.19 -14.24 1.98
CA ARG A 105 14.27 -12.92 2.60
C ARG A 105 15.59 -12.24 2.24
N HIS A 106 15.52 -10.93 2.05
CA HIS A 106 16.67 -10.07 1.81
C HIS A 106 16.74 -8.94 2.85
N PRO A 107 17.93 -8.46 3.21
CA PRO A 107 18.10 -7.28 4.05
C PRO A 107 17.53 -6.03 3.38
N LEU A 108 17.19 -5.00 4.18
CA LEU A 108 16.86 -3.67 3.64
C LEU A 108 18.08 -3.08 2.91
N ASN A 109 17.78 -2.28 1.87
CA ASN A 109 18.78 -1.65 1.01
C ASN A 109 19.68 -2.65 0.27
N THR A 110 19.09 -3.74 -0.18
CA THR A 110 19.78 -4.74 -1.00
C THR A 110 20.05 -4.17 -2.40
N ASN A 111 21.32 -4.21 -2.82
CA ASN A 111 21.72 -3.76 -4.15
C ASN A 111 21.80 -4.91 -5.16
N ASP A 112 22.15 -6.12 -4.71
CA ASP A 112 22.28 -7.30 -5.55
C ASP A 112 21.21 -8.34 -5.21
N PHE A 113 20.29 -8.54 -6.16
CA PHE A 113 19.19 -9.51 -6.05
C PHE A 113 19.47 -10.83 -6.76
N SER A 114 20.68 -11.04 -7.36
CA SER A 114 20.99 -12.19 -8.20
C SER A 114 20.67 -13.52 -7.53
N SER A 115 21.14 -13.74 -6.29
CA SER A 115 20.92 -14.99 -5.57
C SER A 115 19.44 -15.24 -5.22
N PHE A 116 18.69 -14.19 -4.93
CA PHE A 116 17.25 -14.26 -4.64
C PHE A 116 16.44 -14.56 -5.89
N LEU A 117 16.81 -13.95 -7.02
CA LEU A 117 16.18 -14.17 -8.32
C LEU A 117 16.44 -15.57 -8.88
N ILE A 118 17.65 -16.12 -8.68
CA ILE A 118 17.98 -17.50 -9.05
C ILE A 118 17.08 -18.48 -8.28
N GLN A 119 16.90 -18.29 -6.97
CA GLN A 119 16.03 -19.13 -6.16
C GLN A 119 14.56 -19.01 -6.61
N ALA A 120 14.10 -17.79 -6.89
CA ALA A 120 12.76 -17.55 -7.40
C ALA A 120 12.54 -18.21 -8.76
N GLN A 121 13.51 -18.11 -9.68
CA GLN A 121 13.49 -18.76 -10.98
C GLN A 121 13.43 -20.28 -10.85
N ALA A 122 14.28 -20.86 -10.01
CA ALA A 122 14.34 -22.30 -9.77
C ALA A 122 13.08 -22.88 -9.14
N SER A 123 12.27 -22.05 -8.45
CA SER A 123 10.98 -22.46 -7.86
C SER A 123 9.94 -22.91 -8.90
N GLY A 124 10.05 -22.44 -10.14
CA GLY A 124 9.06 -22.66 -11.19
C GLY A 124 7.69 -22.03 -10.92
N ALA A 125 7.57 -21.15 -9.91
CA ALA A 125 6.33 -20.43 -9.62
C ALA A 125 5.93 -19.54 -10.79
N LYS A 126 4.65 -19.49 -11.13
CA LYS A 126 4.12 -18.58 -12.16
C LYS A 126 4.24 -17.12 -11.75
N ILE A 127 4.09 -16.81 -10.45
CA ILE A 127 4.21 -15.47 -9.91
C ILE A 127 5.42 -15.40 -8.97
N ILE A 128 6.33 -14.49 -9.28
CA ILE A 128 7.40 -14.05 -8.38
C ILE A 128 6.93 -12.73 -7.77
N ALA A 129 6.52 -12.79 -6.49
CA ALA A 129 5.95 -11.66 -5.79
C ALA A 129 7.00 -10.95 -4.94
N LEU A 130 7.17 -9.66 -5.17
CA LEU A 130 8.06 -8.79 -4.40
C LEU A 130 7.30 -8.24 -3.18
N ALA A 131 7.59 -8.77 -2.00
CA ALA A 131 7.10 -8.27 -0.72
C ALA A 131 8.13 -7.30 -0.10
N ASN A 132 8.46 -6.27 -0.86
CA ASN A 132 9.36 -5.17 -0.54
C ASN A 132 8.85 -3.87 -1.15
N ALA A 133 9.62 -2.79 -1.10
CA ALA A 133 9.21 -1.48 -1.60
C ALA A 133 10.44 -0.62 -1.97
N GLY A 134 10.19 0.53 -2.61
CA GLY A 134 11.19 1.54 -2.90
C GLY A 134 12.33 1.03 -3.79
N SER A 135 13.57 1.36 -3.42
CA SER A 135 14.77 0.95 -4.18
C SER A 135 14.93 -0.57 -4.25
N ASP A 136 14.56 -1.32 -3.20
CA ASP A 136 14.65 -2.79 -3.20
C ASP A 136 13.72 -3.39 -4.27
N ALA A 137 12.49 -2.90 -4.39
CA ALA A 137 11.56 -3.34 -5.43
C ALA A 137 12.07 -2.98 -6.84
N SER A 138 12.52 -1.74 -7.02
CA SER A 138 13.03 -1.26 -8.30
C SER A 138 14.28 -2.01 -8.75
N ASN A 139 15.23 -2.29 -7.84
CA ASN A 139 16.44 -3.06 -8.14
C ASN A 139 16.09 -4.52 -8.49
N ALA A 140 15.19 -5.15 -7.74
CA ALA A 140 14.75 -6.51 -8.03
C ALA A 140 14.11 -6.61 -9.41
N ILE A 141 13.26 -5.64 -9.82
CA ILE A 141 12.61 -5.62 -11.15
C ILE A 141 13.65 -5.43 -12.25
N LYS A 142 14.59 -4.47 -12.11
CA LYS A 142 15.66 -4.23 -13.10
C LYS A 142 16.48 -5.48 -13.32
N GLN A 143 16.96 -6.10 -12.24
CA GLN A 143 17.76 -7.31 -12.33
C GLN A 143 16.98 -8.52 -12.85
N ALA A 144 15.69 -8.67 -12.48
CA ALA A 144 14.83 -9.70 -13.04
C ALA A 144 14.69 -9.56 -14.55
N HIS A 145 14.66 -8.32 -15.07
CA HIS A 145 14.67 -8.06 -16.50
C HIS A 145 16.00 -8.51 -17.15
N GLU A 146 17.14 -8.19 -16.54
CA GLU A 146 18.48 -8.60 -16.99
C GLU A 146 18.63 -10.13 -17.01
N PHE A 147 18.09 -10.81 -15.98
CA PHE A 147 18.02 -12.29 -15.90
C PHE A 147 17.02 -12.90 -16.90
N GLY A 148 16.25 -12.09 -17.58
CA GLY A 148 15.24 -12.54 -18.55
C GLY A 148 13.97 -13.13 -17.94
N LEU A 149 13.72 -12.94 -16.66
CA LEU A 149 12.51 -13.42 -15.98
C LEU A 149 11.24 -12.70 -16.46
N THR A 150 11.39 -11.47 -16.98
CA THR A 150 10.27 -10.67 -17.50
C THR A 150 10.14 -10.71 -19.03
N ARG A 151 10.89 -11.58 -19.71
CA ARG A 151 10.84 -11.69 -21.17
C ARG A 151 9.48 -12.18 -21.65
N LYS A 152 9.05 -11.69 -22.81
CA LYS A 152 7.85 -12.18 -23.48
C LYS A 152 7.99 -13.69 -23.73
N GLY A 153 7.01 -14.46 -23.28
CA GLY A 153 7.04 -15.93 -23.34
C GLY A 153 7.66 -16.61 -22.12
N SER A 154 8.10 -15.86 -21.11
CA SER A 154 8.42 -16.45 -19.80
C SER A 154 7.16 -17.07 -19.17
N ASN A 155 7.33 -18.24 -18.54
CA ASN A 155 6.26 -18.85 -17.75
C ASN A 155 6.12 -18.21 -16.36
N GLN A 156 6.99 -17.27 -16.01
CA GLN A 156 7.01 -16.56 -14.73
C GLN A 156 6.72 -15.08 -14.95
N GLN A 157 5.94 -14.50 -14.07
CA GLN A 157 5.59 -13.08 -14.06
C GLN A 157 5.99 -12.45 -12.74
N MET A 158 6.60 -11.25 -12.81
CA MET A 158 6.86 -10.43 -11.64
C MET A 158 5.59 -9.71 -11.19
N LEU A 159 5.39 -9.64 -9.87
CA LEU A 159 4.37 -8.81 -9.25
C LEU A 159 5.00 -7.99 -8.12
N ALA A 160 5.02 -6.67 -8.25
CA ALA A 160 5.37 -5.79 -7.15
C ALA A 160 4.12 -5.56 -6.28
N LEU A 161 4.14 -6.09 -5.05
CA LEU A 161 3.03 -5.90 -4.12
C LEU A 161 2.93 -4.45 -3.60
N LEU A 162 4.04 -3.70 -3.63
CA LEU A 162 4.05 -2.26 -3.42
C LEU A 162 5.09 -1.60 -4.33
N LEU A 163 4.64 -0.73 -5.22
CA LEU A 163 5.50 0.08 -6.08
C LEU A 163 4.85 1.45 -6.24
N GLY A 164 5.42 2.46 -5.60
CA GLY A 164 4.86 3.82 -5.64
C GLY A 164 5.02 4.50 -6.99
N LEU A 165 4.28 5.59 -7.21
CA LEU A 165 4.32 6.36 -8.45
C LEU A 165 5.74 6.84 -8.81
N THR A 166 6.49 7.31 -7.82
CA THR A 166 7.89 7.77 -8.00
C THR A 166 8.85 6.63 -8.32
N ASP A 167 8.62 5.44 -7.74
CA ASP A 167 9.42 4.24 -8.04
C ASP A 167 9.15 3.78 -9.47
N SER A 168 7.88 3.78 -9.89
CA SER A 168 7.47 3.47 -11.26
C SER A 168 8.03 4.46 -12.26
N LYS A 169 8.09 5.76 -11.90
CA LYS A 169 8.74 6.78 -12.73
C LYS A 169 10.24 6.53 -12.88
N ALA A 170 10.92 6.20 -11.79
CA ALA A 170 12.35 5.88 -11.79
C ALA A 170 12.68 4.57 -12.53
N LEU A 171 11.76 3.59 -12.49
CA LEU A 171 11.88 2.34 -13.25
C LEU A 171 11.76 2.60 -14.76
N GLY A 172 10.84 3.50 -15.13
CA GLY A 172 10.52 3.82 -16.52
C GLY A 172 9.55 2.84 -17.17
N LEU A 173 8.86 3.32 -18.21
CA LEU A 173 7.82 2.53 -18.89
C LEU A 173 8.38 1.35 -19.70
N GLU A 174 9.61 1.45 -20.20
CA GLU A 174 10.24 0.35 -20.94
C GLU A 174 10.38 -0.93 -20.10
N LEU A 175 10.79 -0.78 -18.84
CA LEU A 175 10.97 -1.90 -17.92
C LEU A 175 9.67 -2.24 -17.17
N GLY A 176 8.86 -1.23 -16.91
CA GLY A 176 7.67 -1.36 -16.04
C GLY A 176 6.39 -1.73 -16.80
N GLN A 177 6.35 -1.64 -18.13
CA GLN A 177 5.13 -1.88 -18.91
C GLN A 177 4.46 -3.21 -18.56
N GLY A 178 3.16 -3.15 -18.30
CA GLY A 178 2.38 -4.33 -17.97
C GLY A 178 2.42 -4.73 -16.49
N LEU A 179 3.31 -4.18 -15.66
CA LEU A 179 3.32 -4.44 -14.22
C LEU A 179 1.98 -4.02 -13.61
N ILE A 180 1.45 -4.89 -12.76
CA ILE A 180 0.25 -4.63 -11.96
C ILE A 180 0.68 -4.00 -10.65
N VAL A 181 0.01 -2.91 -10.27
CA VAL A 181 0.22 -2.21 -9.01
C VAL A 181 -1.13 -1.92 -8.33
N THR A 182 -1.11 -1.80 -7.02
CA THR A 182 -2.28 -1.40 -6.23
C THR A 182 -1.99 -0.07 -5.56
N GLU A 183 -2.89 0.89 -5.70
CA GLU A 183 -2.74 2.23 -5.13
C GLU A 183 -4.02 2.66 -4.42
N GLY A 184 -3.89 3.44 -3.35
CA GLY A 184 -5.01 4.11 -2.69
C GLY A 184 -5.37 5.45 -3.34
N PHE A 185 -4.50 5.94 -4.23
CA PHE A 185 -4.67 7.21 -4.93
C PHE A 185 -3.83 7.22 -6.21
N TYR A 186 -4.36 7.82 -7.27
CA TYR A 186 -3.61 8.17 -8.46
C TYR A 186 -3.99 9.58 -8.90
N TRP A 187 -3.03 10.35 -9.36
CA TRP A 187 -3.22 11.78 -9.65
C TRP A 187 -4.26 12.06 -10.74
N ASP A 188 -4.45 11.14 -11.67
CA ASP A 188 -5.35 11.26 -12.83
C ASP A 188 -6.60 10.35 -12.73
N LEU A 189 -7.24 10.27 -11.56
CA LEU A 189 -8.49 9.53 -11.40
C LEU A 189 -9.72 10.36 -11.80
N ASN A 190 -9.75 11.64 -11.41
CA ASN A 190 -10.88 12.55 -11.64
C ASN A 190 -10.42 14.01 -11.52
N ASP A 191 -11.34 14.96 -11.69
CA ASP A 191 -11.03 16.39 -11.66
C ASP A 191 -10.49 16.86 -10.31
N GLU A 192 -10.98 16.31 -9.19
CA GLU A 192 -10.50 16.69 -7.86
C GLU A 192 -9.08 16.20 -7.61
N THR A 193 -8.77 14.95 -8.00
CA THR A 193 -7.40 14.41 -7.88
C THR A 193 -6.43 15.20 -8.76
N ARG A 194 -6.83 15.56 -9.99
CA ARG A 194 -6.04 16.41 -10.89
C ARG A 194 -5.81 17.80 -10.32
N ALA A 195 -6.84 18.42 -9.76
CA ALA A 195 -6.73 19.75 -9.15
C ALA A 195 -5.81 19.77 -7.93
N PHE A 196 -5.91 18.78 -7.05
CA PHE A 196 -4.97 18.61 -5.93
C PHE A 196 -3.55 18.40 -6.43
N SER A 197 -3.36 17.49 -7.37
CA SER A 197 -2.04 17.09 -7.87
C SER A 197 -1.34 18.21 -8.64
N LYS A 198 -2.09 19.04 -9.36
CA LYS A 198 -1.55 20.25 -10.00
C LYS A 198 -0.95 21.20 -8.96
N ARG A 199 -1.72 21.53 -7.90
CA ARG A 199 -1.23 22.41 -6.82
C ARG A 199 -0.02 21.83 -6.10
N PHE A 200 -0.01 20.50 -5.91
CA PHE A 200 1.13 19.81 -5.30
C PHE A 200 2.36 19.89 -6.21
N ASN A 201 2.21 19.57 -7.49
CA ASN A 201 3.31 19.61 -8.47
C ASN A 201 3.90 21.02 -8.63
N GLU A 202 3.08 22.07 -8.63
CA GLU A 202 3.53 23.46 -8.68
C GLU A 202 4.44 23.84 -7.49
N ARG A 203 4.31 23.17 -6.34
CA ARG A 203 5.09 23.44 -5.13
C ARG A 203 6.29 22.53 -4.95
N VAL A 204 6.19 21.28 -5.40
CA VAL A 204 7.14 20.20 -5.09
C VAL A 204 7.93 19.75 -6.32
N GLY A 205 7.43 20.02 -7.53
CA GLY A 205 8.09 19.67 -8.79
C GLY A 205 7.84 18.25 -9.30
N HIS A 206 6.92 17.50 -8.68
CA HIS A 206 6.49 16.18 -9.14
C HIS A 206 5.03 15.89 -8.73
N MET A 207 4.42 14.87 -9.34
CA MET A 207 3.08 14.44 -8.96
C MET A 207 3.10 13.75 -7.59
N PRO A 208 2.03 13.92 -6.77
CA PRO A 208 1.93 13.28 -5.47
C PRO A 208 1.75 11.77 -5.61
N THR A 209 2.39 11.02 -4.72
CA THR A 209 2.11 9.61 -4.49
C THR A 209 0.87 9.44 -3.61
N MET A 210 0.38 8.21 -3.47
CA MET A 210 -0.71 7.91 -2.51
C MET A 210 -0.32 8.27 -1.07
N PHE A 211 0.95 8.21 -0.70
CA PHE A 211 1.42 8.55 0.64
C PHE A 211 1.24 10.02 0.95
N GLN A 212 1.70 10.91 0.08
CA GLN A 212 1.60 12.36 0.24
C GLN A 212 0.13 12.83 0.18
N ALA A 213 -0.66 12.24 -0.72
CA ALA A 213 -2.09 12.49 -0.80
C ALA A 213 -2.81 12.03 0.49
N GLY A 214 -2.44 10.86 1.04
CA GLY A 214 -2.99 10.32 2.27
C GLY A 214 -2.62 11.15 3.50
N VAL A 215 -1.37 11.63 3.60
CA VAL A 215 -0.96 12.56 4.68
C VAL A 215 -1.79 13.83 4.65
N TYR A 216 -1.96 14.44 3.48
CA TYR A 216 -2.79 15.64 3.35
C TYR A 216 -4.25 15.38 3.80
N SER A 217 -4.85 14.30 3.29
CA SER A 217 -6.22 13.92 3.61
C SER A 217 -6.40 13.65 5.12
N SER A 218 -5.49 12.88 5.73
CA SER A 218 -5.57 12.52 7.16
C SER A 218 -5.46 13.74 8.07
N VAL A 219 -4.52 14.65 7.78
CA VAL A 219 -4.33 15.88 8.54
C VAL A 219 -5.53 16.82 8.35
N ALA A 220 -6.04 16.97 7.12
CA ALA A 220 -7.21 17.80 6.86
C ALA A 220 -8.44 17.27 7.61
N HIS A 221 -8.64 15.95 7.66
CA HIS A 221 -9.74 15.34 8.40
C HIS A 221 -9.57 15.48 9.93
N TYR A 222 -8.33 15.35 10.43
CA TYR A 222 -8.01 15.61 11.83
C TYR A 222 -8.35 17.05 12.24
N LEU A 223 -7.97 18.03 11.43
CA LEU A 223 -8.30 19.45 11.70
C LEU A 223 -9.80 19.72 11.66
N LYS A 224 -10.56 19.11 10.73
CA LYS A 224 -12.02 19.16 10.72
C LYS A 224 -12.62 18.55 12.01
N ALA A 225 -12.04 17.49 12.51
CA ALA A 225 -12.49 16.85 13.73
C ALA A 225 -12.24 17.72 14.97
N ILE A 226 -11.09 18.43 15.05
CA ILE A 226 -10.81 19.42 16.08
C ILE A 226 -11.84 20.57 16.06
N ASP A 227 -12.08 21.13 14.88
CA ASP A 227 -13.05 22.22 14.71
C ASP A 227 -14.46 21.79 15.17
N ALA A 228 -14.90 20.61 14.75
CA ALA A 228 -16.20 20.06 15.14
C ALA A 228 -16.28 19.63 16.63
N ALA A 229 -15.16 19.27 17.26
CA ALA A 229 -15.09 18.86 18.65
C ALA A 229 -14.90 20.05 19.61
N GLY A 230 -14.35 21.16 19.13
CA GLY A 230 -14.00 22.34 19.94
C GLY A 230 -12.83 22.09 20.91
N THR A 231 -12.03 21.04 20.68
CA THR A 231 -10.91 20.64 21.54
C THR A 231 -9.89 19.83 20.76
N ASP A 232 -8.63 19.79 21.22
CA ASP A 232 -7.53 18.97 20.74
C ASP A 232 -7.30 17.70 21.59
N ASP A 233 -8.17 17.42 22.57
CA ASP A 233 -8.09 16.17 23.33
C ASP A 233 -8.17 14.95 22.42
N ALA A 234 -7.10 14.13 22.44
CA ALA A 234 -6.91 13.04 21.50
C ALA A 234 -8.09 12.06 21.45
N LYS A 235 -8.67 11.71 22.60
CA LYS A 235 -9.78 10.76 22.67
C LYS A 235 -11.05 11.34 22.03
N THR A 236 -11.34 12.60 22.30
CA THR A 236 -12.48 13.32 21.76
C THR A 236 -12.34 13.53 20.26
N VAL A 237 -11.15 13.94 19.80
CA VAL A 237 -10.87 14.14 18.37
C VAL A 237 -10.97 12.83 17.58
N ILE A 238 -10.41 11.72 18.08
CA ILE A 238 -10.50 10.42 17.42
C ILE A 238 -11.96 9.94 17.33
N ALA A 239 -12.75 10.13 18.39
CA ALA A 239 -14.17 9.82 18.35
C ALA A 239 -14.88 10.63 17.25
N LYS A 240 -14.54 11.92 17.12
CA LYS A 240 -15.09 12.80 16.10
C LYS A 240 -14.60 12.42 14.68
N MET A 241 -13.34 12.00 14.52
CA MET A 241 -12.83 11.50 13.24
C MET A 241 -13.57 10.23 12.77
N ARG A 242 -14.03 9.39 13.71
CA ARG A 242 -14.84 8.19 13.39
C ARG A 242 -16.30 8.53 13.05
N GLU A 243 -16.83 9.59 13.65
CA GLU A 243 -18.20 10.05 13.40
C GLU A 243 -18.35 10.74 12.04
N LEU A 244 -17.35 11.53 11.65
CA LEU A 244 -17.37 12.30 10.42
C LEU A 244 -16.95 11.44 9.22
N PRO A 245 -17.71 11.44 8.11
CA PRO A 245 -17.27 10.80 6.88
C PRO A 245 -16.10 11.57 6.25
N VAL A 246 -15.16 10.82 5.66
CA VAL A 246 -14.06 11.40 4.89
C VAL A 246 -14.56 11.71 3.49
N ASN A 247 -14.66 12.99 3.16
CA ASN A 247 -15.07 13.47 1.85
C ASN A 247 -14.11 14.56 1.39
N ASP A 248 -13.18 14.18 0.54
CA ASP A 248 -12.20 15.05 -0.09
C ASP A 248 -11.75 14.47 -1.44
N PHE A 249 -10.63 14.96 -1.99
CA PHE A 249 -10.06 14.46 -3.24
C PHE A 249 -9.49 13.04 -3.13
N PHE A 250 -9.15 12.59 -1.91
CA PHE A 250 -8.56 11.26 -1.66
C PHE A 250 -9.63 10.17 -1.53
N ALA A 251 -10.73 10.46 -0.83
CA ALA A 251 -11.80 9.51 -0.57
C ALA A 251 -13.19 10.15 -0.64
N LYS A 252 -14.16 9.37 -1.08
CA LYS A 252 -15.60 9.69 -1.02
C LYS A 252 -16.29 8.73 -0.05
N ASN A 253 -16.96 9.29 0.95
CA ASN A 253 -17.62 8.52 2.01
C ASN A 253 -16.67 7.53 2.73
N GLY A 254 -15.40 7.91 2.87
CA GLY A 254 -14.44 7.14 3.64
C GLY A 254 -14.84 7.07 5.12
N VAL A 255 -14.54 5.95 5.77
CA VAL A 255 -14.94 5.68 7.15
C VAL A 255 -13.73 5.28 7.99
N VAL A 256 -13.52 5.95 9.11
CA VAL A 256 -12.54 5.54 10.12
C VAL A 256 -13.22 4.55 11.07
N ARG A 257 -12.81 3.29 11.02
CA ARG A 257 -13.37 2.20 11.82
C ARG A 257 -12.83 2.18 13.25
N GLU A 258 -13.45 1.37 14.10
CA GLU A 258 -13.06 1.19 15.50
C GLU A 258 -11.67 0.56 15.68
N ASP A 259 -11.19 -0.24 14.71
CA ASP A 259 -9.83 -0.78 14.67
C ASP A 259 -8.76 0.25 14.23
N GLY A 260 -9.18 1.48 13.91
CA GLY A 260 -8.31 2.55 13.44
C GLY A 260 -8.02 2.53 11.93
N ARG A 261 -8.66 1.62 11.14
CA ARG A 261 -8.51 1.62 9.69
C ARG A 261 -9.44 2.63 9.03
N MET A 262 -8.90 3.56 8.23
CA MET A 262 -9.69 4.37 7.32
C MET A 262 -9.98 3.57 6.04
N VAL A 263 -11.24 3.26 5.80
CA VAL A 263 -11.72 2.45 4.67
C VAL A 263 -12.14 3.36 3.53
N HIS A 264 -11.56 3.13 2.36
CA HIS A 264 -11.82 3.86 1.11
C HIS A 264 -11.56 2.94 -0.08
N ASP A 265 -11.92 3.37 -1.29
CA ASP A 265 -11.68 2.59 -2.49
C ASP A 265 -10.17 2.44 -2.79
N MET A 266 -9.79 1.28 -3.31
CA MET A 266 -8.45 1.00 -3.79
C MET A 266 -8.49 0.78 -5.31
N TYR A 267 -7.38 1.04 -5.96
CA TYR A 267 -7.28 1.00 -7.42
C TYR A 267 -6.30 -0.07 -7.86
N LEU A 268 -6.76 -1.00 -8.70
CA LEU A 268 -5.87 -1.90 -9.43
C LEU A 268 -5.45 -1.20 -10.71
N LEU A 269 -4.18 -0.97 -10.86
CA LEU A 269 -3.60 -0.23 -11.96
C LEU A 269 -2.62 -1.11 -12.74
N GLN A 270 -2.37 -0.73 -13.98
CA GLN A 270 -1.31 -1.34 -14.78
C GLN A 270 -0.40 -0.26 -15.35
N MET A 271 0.91 -0.47 -15.27
CA MET A 271 1.86 0.42 -15.93
C MET A 271 1.65 0.38 -17.44
N LYS A 272 1.55 1.57 -18.03
CA LYS A 272 1.37 1.77 -19.46
C LYS A 272 2.62 1.34 -20.25
N THR A 273 2.41 1.03 -21.51
CA THR A 273 3.52 1.01 -22.48
C THR A 273 3.97 2.44 -22.80
N PRO A 274 5.19 2.66 -23.30
CA PRO A 274 5.62 3.97 -23.78
C PRO A 274 4.66 4.62 -24.79
N ALA A 275 4.06 3.82 -25.66
CA ALA A 275 3.11 4.30 -26.67
C ALA A 275 1.74 4.72 -26.11
N GLU A 276 1.34 4.21 -24.94
CA GLU A 276 0.09 4.57 -24.28
C GLU A 276 0.22 5.85 -23.44
N SER A 277 1.43 6.21 -23.02
CA SER A 277 1.68 7.37 -22.15
C SER A 277 1.58 8.67 -22.94
N LYS A 278 0.87 9.65 -22.37
CA LYS A 278 0.64 10.98 -22.94
C LYS A 278 1.46 12.09 -22.26
N GLY A 279 2.28 11.74 -21.28
CA GLY A 279 3.08 12.71 -20.55
C GLY A 279 3.95 12.08 -19.46
N GLU A 280 4.81 12.90 -18.89
CA GLU A 280 5.87 12.46 -17.98
C GLU A 280 5.38 11.61 -16.79
N TRP A 281 4.21 11.93 -16.24
CA TRP A 281 3.62 11.26 -15.06
C TRP A 281 2.43 10.38 -15.41
N ASP A 282 2.10 10.24 -16.70
CA ASP A 282 1.02 9.38 -17.16
C ASP A 282 1.48 7.93 -17.27
N LEU A 283 1.70 7.30 -16.10
CA LEU A 283 2.35 6.01 -15.98
C LEU A 283 1.35 4.84 -15.91
N TYR A 284 0.10 5.10 -15.49
CA TYR A 284 -0.83 4.02 -15.20
C TYR A 284 -2.13 4.14 -15.98
N LYS A 285 -2.72 2.98 -16.25
CA LYS A 285 -4.14 2.86 -16.61
C LYS A 285 -4.89 2.12 -15.50
N VAL A 286 -6.09 2.61 -15.20
CA VAL A 286 -6.97 2.00 -14.20
C VAL A 286 -7.58 0.73 -14.81
N LEU A 287 -7.36 -0.42 -14.18
CA LEU A 287 -7.97 -1.68 -14.56
C LEU A 287 -9.30 -1.90 -13.82
N SER A 288 -9.33 -1.59 -12.54
CA SER A 288 -10.55 -1.65 -11.74
C SER A 288 -10.46 -0.78 -10.49
N VAL A 289 -11.62 -0.37 -10.01
CA VAL A 289 -11.83 0.22 -8.69
C VAL A 289 -12.38 -0.87 -7.78
N VAL A 290 -11.72 -1.10 -6.66
CA VAL A 290 -12.14 -2.09 -5.65
C VAL A 290 -12.73 -1.33 -4.48
N PRO A 291 -14.05 -1.46 -4.22
CA PRO A 291 -14.70 -0.77 -3.10
C PRO A 291 -14.02 -1.07 -1.76
N GLY A 292 -13.90 -0.05 -0.91
CA GLY A 292 -13.20 -0.17 0.38
C GLY A 292 -13.58 -1.38 1.21
N PRO A 293 -14.88 -1.71 1.41
CA PRO A 293 -15.30 -2.90 2.14
C PRO A 293 -14.82 -4.24 1.53
N GLN A 294 -14.49 -4.25 0.23
CA GLN A 294 -13.94 -5.42 -0.46
C GLN A 294 -12.42 -5.42 -0.48
N ALA A 295 -11.79 -4.24 -0.42
CA ALA A 295 -10.33 -4.09 -0.45
C ALA A 295 -9.69 -4.39 0.91
N PHE A 296 -10.21 -3.80 1.97
CA PHE A 296 -9.68 -3.94 3.33
C PHE A 296 -10.24 -5.17 4.05
N ARG A 297 -9.49 -5.64 5.08
CA ARG A 297 -9.91 -6.78 5.92
C ARG A 297 -11.30 -6.53 6.49
N PRO A 298 -12.24 -7.47 6.37
CA PRO A 298 -13.55 -7.35 7.03
C PRO A 298 -13.38 -7.17 8.54
N LEU A 299 -14.19 -6.29 9.15
CA LEU A 299 -14.11 -6.02 10.60
C LEU A 299 -14.35 -7.27 11.43
N ALA A 300 -15.21 -8.18 10.97
CA ALA A 300 -15.46 -9.49 11.60
C ALA A 300 -14.21 -10.39 11.64
N GLU A 301 -13.22 -10.17 10.75
CA GLU A 301 -11.93 -10.85 10.72
C GLU A 301 -10.83 -10.05 11.45
N SER A 302 -11.18 -8.93 12.12
CA SER A 302 -10.21 -8.09 12.82
C SER A 302 -9.57 -8.85 13.97
N GLU A 303 -8.25 -8.67 14.10
CA GLU A 303 -7.44 -9.15 15.22
C GLU A 303 -7.24 -8.07 16.30
N CYS A 304 -7.86 -6.90 16.13
CA CYS A 304 -7.76 -5.78 17.06
C CYS A 304 -8.53 -6.10 18.35
N PRO A 305 -7.89 -6.06 19.54
CA PRO A 305 -8.55 -6.37 20.82
C PRO A 305 -9.61 -5.34 21.24
N PHE A 306 -9.67 -4.18 20.57
CA PHE A 306 -10.68 -3.15 20.85
C PHE A 306 -11.96 -3.32 20.01
N VAL A 307 -11.95 -4.20 19.01
CA VAL A 307 -13.14 -4.54 18.22
C VAL A 307 -13.98 -5.55 18.98
N LYS A 308 -15.23 -5.21 19.27
CA LYS A 308 -16.17 -6.14 19.88
C LYS A 308 -16.63 -7.16 18.82
N LYS A 309 -16.38 -8.42 19.08
CA LYS A 309 -16.87 -9.54 18.24
C LYS A 309 -18.27 -9.94 18.66
#